data_5b19dfe0603df72a3b5b073e73c4dc65
#
_entry.id   5b19dfe0603df72a3b5b073e73c4dc65
#
_cell.length_a   1.000
_cell.length_b   1.000
_cell.length_c   1.000
_cell.angle_alpha   90.00
_cell.angle_beta   90.00
_cell.angle_gamma   90.00
#
_symmetry.space_group_name_H-M   'P 1'
#
loop_
_entity.id
_entity.type
_entity.pdbx_description
1 polymer ?
#
loop_
_entity_poly.entity_id
_entity_poly.type
_entity_poly.pdbx_seq_one_letter_code
_entity_poly.pdbx_strand_id
1 'polypeptide(L)'
;MSRWGDVETDGALIERSSYGRPDAFTEVVRRHEVAVHGFLARRAGRQVADDLLAEVWLRAFAGRAGYDPGRQDARPWLYGIARNVLRLHWRTDRDDVHRAVTDSWDPWDDVVDRLDSTARAGALLPALRALPPHERDVLLLVAWEQLTPAEAAEVLGIPPGTARSRLHRARAALRPVLARVGHAEEDA
;
A
#
# COMPACT_ATOMS: atom_id res chain seq x y z
N MET A 1 9.75 4.58 -38.65
CA MET A 1 9.29 5.84 -38.03
C MET A 1 8.22 5.48 -37.01
N SER A 2 8.65 5.13 -35.80
CA SER A 2 7.76 4.70 -34.71
C SER A 2 7.33 5.92 -33.91
N ARG A 3 6.09 6.35 -34.12
CA ARG A 3 5.44 7.44 -33.39
C ARG A 3 4.58 6.86 -32.26
N TRP A 4 5.20 6.15 -31.34
CA TRP A 4 4.64 5.94 -30.00
C TRP A 4 5.50 6.84 -29.10
N GLY A 5 4.92 7.94 -28.63
CA GLY A 5 5.61 8.82 -27.69
C GLY A 5 6.03 8.00 -26.50
N ASP A 6 7.33 7.96 -26.21
CA ASP A 6 7.88 7.37 -25.00
C ASP A 6 7.17 8.03 -23.81
N VAL A 7 6.32 7.28 -23.12
CA VAL A 7 5.69 7.76 -21.90
C VAL A 7 6.82 7.96 -20.90
N GLU A 8 7.09 9.22 -20.58
CA GLU A 8 8.14 9.60 -19.64
C GLU A 8 7.96 8.84 -18.32
N THR A 9 9.02 8.22 -17.82
CA THR A 9 8.97 7.43 -16.57
C THR A 9 8.76 8.35 -15.36
N ASP A 10 8.25 7.80 -14.27
CA ASP A 10 8.09 8.56 -13.02
C ASP A 10 9.44 9.08 -12.52
N GLY A 11 10.52 8.29 -12.68
CA GLY A 11 11.86 8.71 -12.34
C GLY A 11 12.30 9.96 -13.09
N ALA A 12 12.08 9.99 -14.40
CA ALA A 12 12.41 11.17 -15.24
C ALA A 12 11.58 12.40 -14.85
N LEU A 13 10.29 12.22 -14.55
CA LEU A 13 9.40 13.30 -14.08
C LEU A 13 9.85 13.85 -12.73
N ILE A 14 10.18 12.99 -11.78
CA ILE A 14 10.64 13.37 -10.44
C ILE A 14 11.99 14.08 -10.52
N GLU A 15 12.92 13.54 -11.30
CA GLU A 15 14.23 14.16 -11.54
C GLU A 15 14.06 15.58 -12.12
N ARG A 16 13.26 15.72 -13.19
CA ARG A 16 12.98 17.01 -13.82
C ARG A 16 12.34 17.99 -12.85
N SER A 17 11.45 17.52 -11.98
CA SER A 17 10.83 18.36 -10.96
C SER A 17 11.82 18.85 -9.91
N SER A 18 12.90 18.13 -9.70
CA SER A 18 13.97 18.48 -8.74
C SER A 18 14.95 19.51 -9.32
N TYR A 19 15.09 19.58 -10.65
CA TYR A 19 16.02 20.46 -11.36
C TYR A 19 15.34 21.62 -12.10
N GLY A 20 14.41 22.32 -11.45
CA GLY A 20 13.87 23.60 -11.94
C GLY A 20 12.53 23.50 -12.67
N ARG A 21 11.92 22.33 -12.78
CA ARG A 21 10.59 22.14 -13.38
C ARG A 21 9.63 21.50 -12.38
N PRO A 22 9.29 22.19 -11.27
CA PRO A 22 8.42 21.64 -10.22
C PRO A 22 7.05 21.19 -10.73
N ASP A 23 6.57 21.80 -11.81
CA ASP A 23 5.35 21.43 -12.54
C ASP A 23 5.36 19.98 -13.06
N ALA A 24 6.52 19.41 -13.34
CA ALA A 24 6.63 18.02 -13.78
C ALA A 24 6.12 17.01 -12.72
N PHE A 25 6.15 17.37 -11.43
CA PHE A 25 5.63 16.52 -10.37
C PHE A 25 4.11 16.34 -10.42
N THR A 26 3.40 17.30 -11.02
CA THR A 26 1.95 17.21 -11.19
C THR A 26 1.53 15.99 -12.00
N GLU A 27 2.34 15.56 -12.97
CA GLU A 27 2.07 14.36 -13.73
C GLU A 27 2.23 13.09 -12.87
N VAL A 28 3.19 13.07 -11.95
CA VAL A 28 3.34 11.97 -10.97
C VAL A 28 2.11 11.89 -10.07
N VAL A 29 1.63 13.04 -9.57
CA VAL A 29 0.39 13.10 -8.77
C VAL A 29 -0.77 12.53 -9.58
N ARG A 30 -0.99 13.01 -10.80
CA ARG A 30 -2.10 12.58 -11.66
C ARG A 30 -2.11 11.07 -11.93
N ARG A 31 -0.92 10.46 -12.07
CA ARG A 31 -0.80 9.00 -12.33
C ARG A 31 -1.13 8.16 -11.11
N HIS A 32 -0.78 8.65 -9.92
CA HIS A 32 -0.78 7.81 -8.71
C HIS A 32 -1.82 8.22 -7.66
N GLU A 33 -2.50 9.36 -7.83
CA GLU A 33 -3.46 9.90 -6.87
C GLU A 33 -4.53 8.88 -6.47
N VAL A 34 -5.19 8.26 -7.44
CA VAL A 34 -6.27 7.29 -7.18
C VAL A 34 -5.74 6.06 -6.41
N ALA A 35 -4.56 5.57 -6.78
CA ALA A 35 -3.97 4.39 -6.15
C ALA A 35 -3.55 4.69 -4.70
N VAL A 36 -2.87 5.83 -4.47
CA VAL A 36 -2.43 6.25 -3.13
C VAL A 36 -3.63 6.58 -2.24
N HIS A 37 -4.63 7.32 -2.76
CA HIS A 37 -5.86 7.58 -2.04
C HIS A 37 -6.57 6.28 -1.64
N GLY A 38 -6.73 5.34 -2.58
CA GLY A 38 -7.32 4.03 -2.30
C GLY A 38 -6.58 3.25 -1.22
N PHE A 39 -5.25 3.31 -1.23
CA PHE A 39 -4.40 2.72 -0.20
C PHE A 39 -4.68 3.31 1.19
N LEU A 40 -4.80 4.64 1.29
CA LEU A 40 -5.09 5.36 2.53
C LEU A 40 -6.52 5.11 3.00
N ALA A 41 -7.50 5.21 2.09
CA ALA A 41 -8.91 5.04 2.39
C ALA A 41 -9.25 3.64 2.92
N ARG A 42 -8.59 2.62 2.38
CA ARG A 42 -8.74 1.24 2.89
C ARG A 42 -8.25 1.11 4.33
N ARG A 43 -7.23 1.87 4.74
CA ARG A 43 -6.55 1.74 6.04
C ARG A 43 -7.04 2.71 7.12
N ALA A 44 -7.38 3.93 6.74
CA ALA A 44 -7.80 4.97 7.69
C ALA A 44 -9.27 5.42 7.52
N GLY A 45 -9.96 4.89 6.47
CA GLY A 45 -11.30 5.35 6.11
C GLY A 45 -11.29 6.58 5.22
N ARG A 46 -12.41 6.78 4.52
CA ARG A 46 -12.52 7.85 3.52
C ARG A 46 -12.45 9.25 4.13
N GLN A 47 -12.97 9.42 5.36
CA GLN A 47 -13.06 10.73 6.00
C GLN A 47 -11.70 11.40 6.22
N VAL A 48 -10.67 10.61 6.52
CA VAL A 48 -9.31 11.13 6.77
C VAL A 48 -8.35 10.90 5.60
N ALA A 49 -8.77 10.13 4.60
CA ALA A 49 -7.90 9.76 3.48
C ALA A 49 -7.44 10.98 2.66
N ASP A 50 -8.28 12.00 2.51
CA ASP A 50 -7.95 13.21 1.76
C ASP A 50 -6.85 14.01 2.45
N ASP A 51 -6.95 14.18 3.78
CA ASP A 51 -5.92 14.88 4.58
C ASP A 51 -4.60 14.12 4.57
N LEU A 52 -4.66 12.80 4.73
CA LEU A 52 -3.48 11.94 4.65
C LEU A 52 -2.84 11.95 3.26
N LEU A 53 -3.65 12.01 2.21
CA LEU A 53 -3.17 12.11 0.84
C LEU A 53 -2.41 13.42 0.59
N ALA A 54 -2.96 14.53 1.09
CA ALA A 54 -2.28 15.83 1.02
C ALA A 54 -0.91 15.78 1.71
N GLU A 55 -0.83 15.16 2.88
CA GLU A 55 0.42 14.97 3.62
C GLU A 55 1.41 14.07 2.87
N VAL A 56 0.93 13.01 2.21
CA VAL A 56 1.77 12.15 1.37
C VAL A 56 2.40 12.96 0.24
N TRP A 57 1.61 13.79 -0.46
CA TRP A 57 2.11 14.60 -1.57
C TRP A 57 3.09 15.68 -1.12
N LEU A 58 2.85 16.31 0.03
CA LEU A 58 3.80 17.27 0.62
C LEU A 58 5.14 16.60 0.92
N ARG A 59 5.13 15.43 1.54
CA ARG A 59 6.36 14.67 1.86
C ARG A 59 7.05 14.16 0.61
N ALA A 60 6.29 13.65 -0.34
CA ALA A 60 6.83 13.18 -1.61
C ALA A 60 7.50 14.34 -2.37
N PHE A 61 6.85 15.49 -2.47
CA PHE A 61 7.42 16.66 -3.12
C PHE A 61 8.67 17.17 -2.39
N ALA A 62 8.64 17.24 -1.06
CA ALA A 62 9.79 17.66 -0.27
C ALA A 62 10.97 16.69 -0.40
N GLY A 63 10.70 15.38 -0.44
CA GLY A 63 11.72 14.34 -0.52
C GLY A 63 12.17 13.96 -1.95
N ARG A 64 11.61 14.57 -2.99
CA ARG A 64 11.80 14.17 -4.39
C ARG A 64 13.25 14.18 -4.88
N ALA A 65 14.08 15.06 -4.31
CA ALA A 65 15.51 15.13 -4.67
C ALA A 65 16.29 13.87 -4.25
N GLY A 66 15.78 13.10 -3.29
CA GLY A 66 16.38 11.83 -2.87
C GLY A 66 15.82 10.59 -3.60
N TYR A 67 14.91 10.78 -4.54
CA TYR A 67 14.39 9.68 -5.34
C TYR A 67 15.42 9.21 -6.38
N ASP A 68 15.52 7.90 -6.57
CA ASP A 68 16.40 7.32 -7.58
C ASP A 68 15.76 7.44 -8.99
N PRO A 69 16.29 8.29 -9.89
CA PRO A 69 15.70 8.51 -11.21
C PRO A 69 15.76 7.28 -12.13
N GLY A 70 16.60 6.30 -11.81
CA GLY A 70 16.64 5.00 -12.51
C GLY A 70 15.39 4.13 -12.30
N ARG A 71 14.55 4.45 -11.31
CA ARG A 71 13.30 3.76 -11.07
C ARG A 71 12.21 4.23 -12.01
N GLN A 72 11.58 3.31 -12.70
CA GLN A 72 10.52 3.63 -13.67
C GLN A 72 9.16 3.92 -13.03
N ASP A 73 8.89 3.32 -11.87
CA ASP A 73 7.61 3.36 -11.16
C ASP A 73 7.78 3.91 -9.74
N ALA A 74 7.07 4.98 -9.43
CA ALA A 74 7.14 5.62 -8.12
C ALA A 74 6.25 4.98 -7.05
N ARG A 75 5.39 4.01 -7.40
CA ARG A 75 4.44 3.41 -6.44
C ARG A 75 5.08 2.86 -5.18
N PRO A 76 6.17 2.07 -5.23
CA PRO A 76 6.78 1.55 -4.01
C PRO A 76 7.24 2.66 -3.05
N TRP A 77 7.82 3.71 -3.61
CA TRP A 77 8.26 4.88 -2.84
C TRP A 77 7.07 5.65 -2.25
N LEU A 78 6.03 5.92 -3.04
CA LEU A 78 4.82 6.61 -2.59
C LEU A 78 4.09 5.81 -1.50
N TYR A 79 3.96 4.49 -1.65
CA TYR A 79 3.39 3.64 -0.60
C TYR A 79 4.24 3.58 0.67
N GLY A 80 5.56 3.66 0.54
CA GLY A 80 6.46 3.80 1.69
C GLY A 80 6.18 5.09 2.47
N ILE A 81 6.00 6.22 1.76
CA ILE A 81 5.61 7.50 2.37
C ILE A 81 4.21 7.40 3.00
N ALA A 82 3.23 6.87 2.25
CA ALA A 82 1.85 6.72 2.73
C ALA A 82 1.77 5.85 4.00
N ARG A 83 2.54 4.76 4.06
CA ARG A 83 2.65 3.92 5.26
C ARG A 83 3.21 4.69 6.44
N ASN A 84 4.22 5.53 6.25
CA ASN A 84 4.79 6.34 7.32
C ASN A 84 3.82 7.43 7.79
N VAL A 85 3.06 8.05 6.88
CA VAL A 85 2.00 9.02 7.21
C VAL A 85 0.92 8.35 8.05
N LEU A 86 0.43 7.18 7.63
CA LEU A 86 -0.52 6.37 8.41
C LEU A 86 0.00 6.05 9.82
N ARG A 87 1.25 5.56 9.94
CA ARG A 87 1.84 5.27 11.25
C ARG A 87 1.89 6.49 12.17
N LEU A 88 2.15 7.65 11.62
CA LEU A 88 2.17 8.89 12.40
C LEU A 88 0.75 9.29 12.83
N HIS A 89 -0.20 9.28 11.90
CA HIS A 89 -1.61 9.56 12.17
C HIS A 89 -2.12 8.73 13.35
N TRP A 90 -1.93 7.43 13.32
CA TRP A 90 -2.40 6.55 14.40
C TRP A 90 -1.64 6.70 15.71
N ARG A 91 -0.40 7.18 15.70
CA ARG A 91 0.31 7.50 16.96
C ARG A 91 -0.29 8.74 17.61
N THR A 92 -0.64 9.74 16.83
CA THR A 92 -1.26 10.99 17.35
C THR A 92 -2.67 10.71 17.88
N ASP A 93 -3.46 9.93 17.17
CA ASP A 93 -4.82 9.55 17.56
C ASP A 93 -4.85 8.73 18.88
N ARG A 94 -3.77 8.00 19.17
CA ARG A 94 -3.61 7.25 20.43
C ARG A 94 -3.20 8.11 21.61
N ASP A 95 -2.45 9.16 21.38
CA ASP A 95 -2.06 10.09 22.45
C ASP A 95 -3.27 10.85 23.00
N ASP A 96 -4.35 10.98 22.20
CA ASP A 96 -5.64 11.57 22.61
C ASP A 96 -6.56 10.55 23.34
N VAL A 97 -6.36 9.22 23.17
CA VAL A 97 -7.22 8.17 23.74
C VAL A 97 -6.44 7.11 24.52
N HIS A 98 -5.83 7.40 25.62
CA HIS A 98 -5.20 6.42 26.52
C HIS A 98 -3.78 5.95 26.19
N ARG A 99 -2.92 6.41 26.99
CA ARG A 99 -1.58 5.95 27.37
C ARG A 99 -1.61 4.52 27.90
N ALA A 100 -1.63 3.56 27.08
CA ALA A 100 -1.15 2.19 27.24
C ALA A 100 -1.82 1.27 26.22
N VAL A 101 -1.09 0.79 25.28
CA VAL A 101 -1.04 -0.62 24.88
C VAL A 101 -0.02 -0.77 23.74
N THR A 102 1.04 -1.51 24.04
CA THR A 102 1.86 -2.40 23.21
C THR A 102 1.96 -2.16 21.69
N ASP A 103 3.16 -2.35 21.24
CA ASP A 103 3.70 -2.46 19.86
C ASP A 103 2.93 -3.39 18.88
N SER A 104 1.72 -3.84 19.21
CA SER A 104 0.95 -4.82 18.44
C SER A 104 -0.30 -4.26 17.76
N TRP A 105 -0.40 -2.94 17.56
CA TRP A 105 -1.49 -2.41 16.77
C TRP A 105 -1.24 -2.67 15.28
N ASP A 106 -2.19 -3.36 14.67
CA ASP A 106 -2.16 -3.72 13.27
C ASP A 106 -3.00 -2.74 12.44
N PRO A 107 -2.37 -1.97 11.54
CA PRO A 107 -3.09 -1.06 10.64
C PRO A 107 -4.19 -1.72 9.82
N TRP A 108 -4.20 -3.04 9.80
CA TRP A 108 -5.07 -3.84 8.95
C TRP A 108 -6.34 -4.33 9.63
N ASP A 109 -6.45 -4.23 10.94
CA ASP A 109 -7.66 -4.64 11.64
C ASP A 109 -8.86 -3.81 11.17
N ASP A 110 -8.68 -2.50 11.01
CA ASP A 110 -9.70 -1.61 10.46
C ASP A 110 -9.96 -1.80 8.95
N VAL A 111 -8.96 -2.27 8.19
CA VAL A 111 -9.12 -2.54 6.74
C VAL A 111 -10.01 -3.75 6.53
N VAL A 112 -9.80 -4.77 7.34
CA VAL A 112 -10.57 -6.02 7.26
C VAL A 112 -12.04 -5.77 7.60
N ASP A 113 -12.34 -4.87 8.53
CA ASP A 113 -13.72 -4.50 8.89
C ASP A 113 -14.45 -3.72 7.78
N ARG A 114 -13.71 -3.10 6.87
CA ARG A 114 -14.25 -2.32 5.74
C ARG A 114 -14.33 -3.10 4.43
N LEU A 115 -13.86 -4.35 4.38
CA LEU A 115 -14.06 -5.22 3.22
C LEU A 115 -15.52 -5.62 3.14
N ASP A 116 -16.17 -5.12 2.13
CA ASP A 116 -17.59 -5.18 1.90
C ASP A 116 -18.17 -6.60 1.84
N SER A 117 -19.44 -6.70 2.20
CA SER A 117 -20.32 -7.81 2.53
C SER A 117 -20.66 -8.76 1.38
N THR A 118 -19.70 -9.21 0.59
CA THR A 118 -19.94 -10.38 -0.27
C THR A 118 -19.71 -11.68 0.49
N ALA A 119 -20.43 -12.74 0.15
CA ALA A 119 -20.27 -14.05 0.79
C ALA A 119 -18.81 -14.56 0.76
N ARG A 120 -18.04 -14.15 -0.26
CA ARG A 120 -16.59 -14.40 -0.37
C ARG A 120 -15.79 -13.66 0.69
N ALA A 121 -16.14 -12.40 0.97
CA ALA A 121 -15.51 -11.61 2.01
C ALA A 121 -15.73 -12.27 3.38
N GLY A 122 -16.94 -12.77 3.66
CA GLY A 122 -17.28 -13.41 4.91
C GLY A 122 -16.41 -14.63 5.28
N ALA A 123 -16.00 -15.43 4.30
CA ALA A 123 -15.12 -16.58 4.55
C ALA A 123 -13.63 -16.18 4.59
N LEU A 124 -13.22 -15.20 3.79
CA LEU A 124 -11.82 -14.80 3.66
C LEU A 124 -11.37 -13.88 4.79
N LEU A 125 -12.25 -13.01 5.29
CA LEU A 125 -11.94 -12.04 6.33
C LEU A 125 -11.41 -12.67 7.63
N PRO A 126 -12.06 -13.72 8.22
CA PRO A 126 -11.51 -14.36 9.40
C PRO A 126 -10.13 -14.98 9.17
N ALA A 127 -9.90 -15.52 7.97
CA ALA A 127 -8.62 -16.12 7.63
C ALA A 127 -7.51 -15.04 7.46
N LEU A 128 -7.85 -13.89 6.89
CA LEU A 128 -6.93 -12.74 6.81
C LEU A 128 -6.60 -12.18 8.20
N ARG A 129 -7.60 -12.10 9.09
CA ARG A 129 -7.38 -11.68 10.48
C ARG A 129 -6.47 -12.64 11.25
N ALA A 130 -6.59 -13.94 10.98
CA ALA A 130 -5.77 -14.96 11.63
C ALA A 130 -4.31 -14.97 11.17
N LEU A 131 -3.97 -14.31 10.05
CA LEU A 131 -2.58 -14.19 9.61
C LEU A 131 -1.79 -13.32 10.58
N PRO A 132 -0.51 -13.68 10.86
CA PRO A 132 0.40 -12.76 11.53
C PRO A 132 0.46 -11.41 10.79
N PRO A 133 0.44 -10.26 11.50
CA PRO A 133 0.41 -8.93 10.89
C PRO A 133 1.45 -8.72 9.79
N HIS A 134 2.68 -9.16 10.04
CA HIS A 134 3.80 -9.02 9.10
C HIS A 134 3.67 -9.90 7.82
N GLU A 135 2.88 -10.97 7.84
CA GLU A 135 2.58 -11.80 6.67
C GLU A 135 1.41 -11.21 5.88
N ARG A 136 0.41 -10.72 6.59
CA ARG A 136 -0.74 -10.02 6.04
C ARG A 136 -0.32 -8.75 5.30
N ASP A 137 0.57 -7.94 5.87
CA ASP A 137 1.11 -6.73 5.23
C ASP A 137 1.69 -7.01 3.84
N VAL A 138 2.57 -8.01 3.75
CA VAL A 138 3.17 -8.38 2.46
C VAL A 138 2.13 -8.89 1.48
N LEU A 139 1.21 -9.74 1.95
CA LEU A 139 0.14 -10.30 1.11
C LEU A 139 -0.71 -9.20 0.49
N LEU A 140 -1.12 -8.22 1.29
CA LEU A 140 -2.02 -7.17 0.83
C LEU A 140 -1.33 -6.16 -0.09
N LEU A 141 -0.05 -5.84 0.14
CA LEU A 141 0.73 -5.04 -0.80
C LEU A 141 0.86 -5.73 -2.17
N VAL A 142 1.04 -7.05 -2.19
CA VAL A 142 1.14 -7.79 -3.45
C VAL A 142 -0.23 -7.98 -4.11
N ALA A 143 -1.26 -8.34 -3.34
CA ALA A 143 -2.57 -8.68 -3.89
C ALA A 143 -3.41 -7.46 -4.29
N TRP A 144 -3.39 -6.40 -3.48
CA TRP A 144 -4.22 -5.21 -3.73
C TRP A 144 -3.48 -4.08 -4.43
N GLU A 145 -2.25 -3.82 -4.02
CA GLU A 145 -1.46 -2.75 -4.61
C GLU A 145 -0.68 -3.23 -5.85
N GLN A 146 -0.81 -4.54 -6.16
CA GLN A 146 -0.16 -5.17 -7.33
C GLN A 146 1.36 -4.96 -7.36
N LEU A 147 1.98 -4.89 -6.18
CA LEU A 147 3.42 -4.80 -6.06
C LEU A 147 4.05 -6.19 -6.22
N THR A 148 5.25 -6.22 -6.76
CA THR A 148 6.11 -7.40 -6.67
C THR A 148 6.55 -7.64 -5.23
N PRO A 149 6.95 -8.85 -4.85
CA PRO A 149 7.49 -9.11 -3.51
C PRO A 149 8.72 -8.28 -3.16
N ALA A 150 9.51 -7.85 -4.17
CA ALA A 150 10.67 -6.98 -3.97
C ALA A 150 10.23 -5.55 -3.64
N GLU A 151 9.26 -5.00 -4.36
CA GLU A 151 8.67 -3.69 -4.10
C GLU A 151 7.95 -3.64 -2.75
N ALA A 152 7.19 -4.69 -2.40
CA ALA A 152 6.58 -4.81 -1.09
C ALA A 152 7.63 -4.82 0.05
N ALA A 153 8.80 -5.45 -0.19
CA ALA A 153 9.91 -5.41 0.75
C ALA A 153 10.45 -3.98 0.95
N GLU A 154 10.56 -3.19 -0.10
CA GLU A 154 10.96 -1.78 -0.03
C GLU A 154 9.96 -0.96 0.79
N VAL A 155 8.65 -1.07 0.51
CA VAL A 155 7.59 -0.40 1.27
C VAL A 155 7.67 -0.72 2.76
N LEU A 156 7.98 -1.97 3.10
CA LEU A 156 8.02 -2.45 4.48
C LEU A 156 9.39 -2.23 5.15
N GLY A 157 10.44 -1.90 4.40
CA GLY A 157 11.79 -1.75 4.93
C GLY A 157 12.40 -3.09 5.37
N ILE A 158 12.14 -4.19 4.66
CA ILE A 158 12.61 -5.54 4.97
C ILE A 158 13.40 -6.14 3.80
N PRO A 159 14.27 -7.14 4.05
CA PRO A 159 14.96 -7.83 2.96
C PRO A 159 13.99 -8.52 1.97
N PRO A 160 14.26 -8.53 0.65
CA PRO A 160 13.39 -9.17 -0.35
C PRO A 160 13.14 -10.66 -0.10
N GLY A 161 14.12 -11.39 0.46
CA GLY A 161 13.96 -12.79 0.86
C GLY A 161 12.94 -12.97 1.98
N THR A 162 12.90 -12.02 2.93
CA THR A 162 11.92 -11.99 4.02
C THR A 162 10.51 -11.76 3.47
N ALA A 163 10.33 -10.83 2.55
CA ALA A 163 9.03 -10.59 1.91
C ALA A 163 8.53 -11.85 1.17
N ARG A 164 9.39 -12.48 0.37
CA ARG A 164 9.02 -13.73 -0.34
C ARG A 164 8.59 -14.84 0.62
N SER A 165 9.33 -15.06 1.72
CA SER A 165 9.00 -16.10 2.69
C SER A 165 7.69 -15.79 3.44
N ARG A 166 7.45 -14.53 3.82
CA ARG A 166 6.19 -14.10 4.45
C ARG A 166 5.01 -14.28 3.49
N LEU A 167 5.14 -13.87 2.23
CA LEU A 167 4.12 -14.05 1.21
C LEU A 167 3.78 -15.52 0.99
N HIS A 168 4.81 -16.38 0.96
CA HIS A 168 4.61 -17.83 0.81
C HIS A 168 3.79 -18.39 1.97
N ARG A 169 4.13 -18.06 3.23
CA ARG A 169 3.39 -18.52 4.41
C ARG A 169 1.95 -17.99 4.42
N ALA A 170 1.75 -16.71 4.12
CA ALA A 170 0.42 -16.12 4.03
C ALA A 170 -0.47 -16.85 2.99
N ARG A 171 0.07 -17.10 1.80
CA ARG A 171 -0.64 -17.86 0.75
C ARG A 171 -0.94 -19.29 1.15
N ALA A 172 -0.01 -19.96 1.81
CA ALA A 172 -0.22 -21.31 2.30
C ALA A 172 -1.35 -21.39 3.34
N ALA A 173 -1.41 -20.42 4.25
CA ALA A 173 -2.46 -20.35 5.26
C ALA A 173 -3.86 -20.07 4.66
N LEU A 174 -3.93 -19.29 3.57
CA LEU A 174 -5.22 -18.96 2.92
C LEU A 174 -5.70 -20.03 1.93
N ARG A 175 -4.82 -20.88 1.43
CA ARG A 175 -5.16 -21.89 0.42
C ARG A 175 -6.39 -22.75 0.78
N PRO A 176 -6.55 -23.29 2.01
CA PRO A 176 -7.72 -24.09 2.36
C PRO A 176 -9.03 -23.32 2.31
N VAL A 177 -8.99 -22.02 2.61
CA VAL A 177 -10.18 -21.15 2.58
C VAL A 177 -10.56 -20.83 1.14
N LEU A 178 -9.58 -20.48 0.32
CA LEU A 178 -9.79 -20.19 -1.12
C LEU A 178 -10.34 -21.42 -1.87
N ALA A 179 -9.86 -22.61 -1.57
CA ALA A 179 -10.36 -23.86 -2.16
C ALA A 179 -11.85 -24.07 -1.82
N ARG A 180 -12.27 -23.83 -0.58
CA ARG A 180 -13.68 -23.95 -0.15
C ARG A 180 -14.60 -22.93 -0.83
N VAL A 181 -14.13 -21.70 -0.98
CA VAL A 181 -14.89 -20.64 -1.62
C VAL A 181 -15.06 -20.91 -3.13
N GLY A 182 -14.03 -21.45 -3.80
CA GLY A 182 -14.11 -21.81 -5.22
C GLY A 182 -15.10 -22.95 -5.52
N HIS A 183 -15.20 -23.96 -4.66
CA HIS A 183 -16.15 -25.07 -4.83
C HIS A 183 -17.61 -24.68 -4.59
N ALA A 184 -17.86 -23.68 -3.74
CA ALA A 184 -19.23 -23.21 -3.47
C ALA A 184 -19.87 -22.47 -4.67
N GLU A 185 -19.10 -22.13 -5.69
CA GLU A 185 -19.58 -21.45 -6.91
C GLU A 185 -19.84 -22.42 -8.06
N GLU A 186 -19.24 -23.59 -8.03
CA GLU A 186 -19.51 -24.63 -9.05
C GLU A 186 -20.81 -25.40 -8.76
N ASP A 187 -21.32 -25.32 -7.52
CA ASP A 187 -22.52 -25.99 -7.06
C ASP A 187 -23.78 -25.06 -6.98
N ALA A 188 -23.67 -23.79 -7.37
CA ALA A 188 -24.75 -22.79 -7.33
C ALA A 188 -25.23 -22.37 -8.74
#